data_8924d51caae56ab7372e7763879873da
#
_entry.id   8924d51caae56ab7372e7763879873da
#
_cell.length_a   1.000
_cell.length_b   1.000
_cell.length_c   1.000
_cell.angle_alpha   90.00
_cell.angle_beta   90.00
_cell.angle_gamma   90.00
#
_symmetry.space_group_name_H-M   'P 1'
#
loop_
_entity.id
_entity.type
_entity.pdbx_description
1 polymer ?
#
loop_
_entity_poly.entity_id
_entity_poly.type
_entity_poly.pdbx_seq_one_letter_code
_entity_poly.pdbx_strand_id
1 'polypeptide(L)'
;MTIPNLGTTAIGQPITRCGISLFPLYLTDNDLPDMATGPAAGIAIDEMPAASVPQLVVTNPTDRPILLVEGEAFVGGQQNRTINVSVLVPSGATLEIPVSCLERGRWGHGRHFEHGATFTPRRVRRTKQEAVAMSMATAGSRHSNQGAVWGSIDQELAELAVRADTQAIADADATFNRDQYRFAAVEELSRLGPLPGQCGFVVAHGPRVVAAELFGAAHLLSPHWSALIRSHFLESPTAEGRPSATSALKLVGRFGSSESVDSPGIGLGTEQHVRTDRLTGQSLTLKGATVHASVFNRR
;
A
#
# COMPACT_ATOMS: atom_id res chain seq x y z
N MET A 1 -10.13 10.04 -16.83
CA MET A 1 -9.51 9.08 -17.78
C MET A 1 -9.59 7.69 -17.17
N THR A 2 -9.53 6.63 -17.98
CA THR A 2 -9.46 5.26 -17.46
C THR A 2 -8.01 4.92 -17.10
N ILE A 3 -7.83 4.11 -16.05
CA ILE A 3 -6.49 3.67 -15.64
C ILE A 3 -5.97 2.66 -16.67
N PRO A 4 -4.78 2.89 -17.26
CA PRO A 4 -4.25 2.04 -18.33
C PRO A 4 -4.06 0.59 -17.88
N ASN A 5 -4.20 -0.34 -18.83
CA ASN A 5 -3.88 -1.77 -18.71
C ASN A 5 -4.63 -2.61 -17.65
N LEU A 6 -5.55 -2.00 -16.87
CA LEU A 6 -6.34 -2.78 -15.90
C LEU A 6 -7.43 -3.65 -16.58
N GLY A 7 -7.85 -3.31 -17.79
CA GLY A 7 -8.82 -4.08 -18.56
C GLY A 7 -8.29 -5.41 -19.10
N THR A 8 -6.97 -5.58 -19.17
CA THR A 8 -6.29 -6.79 -19.67
C THR A 8 -5.72 -7.65 -18.54
N THR A 9 -6.08 -7.37 -17.29
CA THR A 9 -5.60 -8.11 -16.12
C THR A 9 -6.16 -9.53 -16.13
N ALA A 10 -5.28 -10.52 -16.13
CA ALA A 10 -5.63 -11.91 -15.90
C ALA A 10 -5.60 -12.26 -14.41
N ILE A 11 -6.44 -13.20 -13.98
CA ILE A 11 -6.54 -13.65 -12.59
C ILE A 11 -6.32 -15.16 -12.49
N GLY A 12 -5.51 -15.57 -11.51
CA GLY A 12 -5.27 -16.98 -11.20
C GLY A 12 -6.21 -17.54 -10.13
N GLN A 13 -6.05 -18.84 -9.84
CA GLN A 13 -6.77 -19.49 -8.74
C GLN A 13 -6.31 -18.92 -7.38
N PRO A 14 -7.22 -18.73 -6.41
CA PRO A 14 -6.86 -18.16 -5.12
C PRO A 14 -6.06 -19.14 -4.25
N ILE A 15 -5.09 -18.61 -3.54
CA ILE A 15 -4.46 -19.27 -2.40
C ILE A 15 -5.19 -18.80 -1.15
N THR A 16 -5.75 -19.72 -0.36
CA THR A 16 -6.55 -19.39 0.82
C THR A 16 -5.88 -19.91 2.09
N ARG A 17 -5.68 -19.02 3.08
CA ARG A 17 -5.20 -19.33 4.43
C ARG A 17 -5.97 -18.50 5.45
N CYS A 18 -6.33 -19.09 6.57
CA CYS A 18 -7.03 -18.40 7.69
C CYS A 18 -8.27 -17.60 7.24
N GLY A 19 -9.03 -18.10 6.25
CA GLY A 19 -10.20 -17.39 5.68
C GLY A 19 -9.88 -16.19 4.78
N ILE A 20 -8.59 -15.91 4.53
CA ILE A 20 -8.12 -14.89 3.60
C ILE A 20 -7.70 -15.57 2.29
N SER A 21 -8.22 -15.06 1.19
CA SER A 21 -7.90 -15.56 -0.16
C SER A 21 -7.15 -14.51 -0.95
N LEU A 22 -6.05 -14.92 -1.57
CA LEU A 22 -5.21 -14.11 -2.45
C LEU A 22 -5.36 -14.63 -3.88
N PHE A 23 -5.96 -13.84 -4.76
CA PHE A 23 -6.07 -14.16 -6.19
C PHE A 23 -4.88 -13.54 -6.91
N PRO A 24 -3.96 -14.32 -7.48
CA PRO A 24 -2.84 -13.78 -8.25
C PRO A 24 -3.32 -12.96 -9.44
N LEU A 25 -2.71 -11.81 -9.69
CA LEU A 25 -2.94 -10.95 -10.83
C LEU A 25 -1.74 -10.95 -11.77
N TYR A 26 -2.03 -10.91 -13.05
CA TYR A 26 -1.05 -10.87 -14.13
C TYR A 26 -1.41 -9.76 -15.10
N LEU A 27 -0.43 -8.96 -15.49
CA LEU A 27 -0.55 -7.99 -16.57
C LEU A 27 0.07 -8.54 -17.84
N THR A 28 -0.58 -8.30 -18.97
CA THR A 28 -0.02 -8.47 -20.30
C THR A 28 0.32 -7.10 -20.87
N ASP A 29 1.40 -7.00 -21.62
CA ASP A 29 1.77 -5.82 -22.43
C ASP A 29 1.96 -4.51 -21.63
N ASN A 30 2.58 -4.59 -20.44
CA ASN A 30 2.91 -3.43 -19.64
C ASN A 30 4.42 -3.15 -19.73
N ASP A 31 4.81 -2.27 -20.65
CA ASP A 31 6.22 -1.91 -20.89
C ASP A 31 6.64 -0.80 -19.94
N LEU A 32 7.53 -1.12 -19.01
CA LEU A 32 8.10 -0.18 -18.05
C LEU A 32 9.62 -0.08 -18.22
N PRO A 33 10.19 1.11 -18.06
CA PRO A 33 11.65 1.23 -17.96
C PRO A 33 12.15 0.52 -16.70
N ASP A 34 13.45 0.21 -16.70
CA ASP A 34 14.10 -0.35 -15.50
C ASP A 34 13.97 0.60 -14.32
N MET A 35 13.56 0.05 -13.16
CA MET A 35 13.42 0.77 -11.91
C MET A 35 13.59 -0.18 -10.73
N ALA A 36 14.06 0.36 -9.62
CA ALA A 36 14.21 -0.37 -8.36
C ALA A 36 13.03 -0.08 -7.43
N THR A 37 12.84 -0.94 -6.42
CA THR A 37 11.85 -0.74 -5.35
C THR A 37 12.19 -1.59 -4.12
N GLY A 38 11.57 -1.28 -2.99
CA GLY A 38 11.69 -2.01 -1.73
C GLY A 38 12.94 -1.67 -0.93
N PRO A 39 13.13 -2.37 0.22
CA PRO A 39 14.16 -2.01 1.19
C PRO A 39 15.60 -2.02 0.66
N ALA A 40 15.89 -2.87 -0.33
CA ALA A 40 17.22 -2.98 -0.95
C ALA A 40 17.47 -1.98 -2.08
N ALA A 41 16.52 -1.10 -2.41
CA ALA A 41 16.65 -0.15 -3.51
C ALA A 41 17.69 0.95 -3.26
N GLY A 42 18.11 1.17 -2.02
CA GLY A 42 19.16 2.13 -1.66
C GLY A 42 18.69 3.57 -1.53
N ILE A 43 17.38 3.80 -1.36
CA ILE A 43 16.84 5.14 -1.08
C ILE A 43 17.12 5.56 0.36
N ALA A 44 17.52 6.82 0.56
CA ALA A 44 17.59 7.41 1.90
C ALA A 44 16.28 8.14 2.22
N ILE A 45 15.82 8.00 3.47
CA ILE A 45 14.57 8.58 3.96
C ILE A 45 14.85 9.29 5.28
N ASP A 46 14.57 10.59 5.31
CA ASP A 46 14.93 11.45 6.42
C ASP A 46 13.76 12.38 6.83
N GLU A 47 13.80 12.86 8.09
CA GLU A 47 12.96 13.98 8.50
C GLU A 47 13.34 15.25 7.73
N MET A 48 12.36 16.12 7.52
CA MET A 48 12.62 17.47 7.01
C MET A 48 13.63 18.22 7.91
N PRO A 49 14.44 19.14 7.39
CA PRO A 49 15.35 19.96 8.18
C PRO A 49 14.64 20.72 9.33
N ALA A 50 13.46 21.25 9.04
CA ALA A 50 12.50 21.68 10.06
C ALA A 50 11.42 20.60 10.12
N ALA A 51 11.38 19.83 11.21
CA ALA A 51 10.48 18.67 11.33
C ALA A 51 9.05 19.03 10.95
N SER A 52 8.50 18.27 10.00
CA SER A 52 7.15 18.46 9.46
C SER A 52 6.37 17.16 9.55
N VAL A 53 5.25 17.19 10.26
CA VAL A 53 4.41 15.98 10.42
C VAL A 53 3.97 15.38 9.09
N PRO A 54 3.51 16.15 8.07
CA PRO A 54 2.97 15.59 6.85
C PRO A 54 4.00 15.33 5.75
N GLN A 55 5.29 15.51 6.00
CA GLN A 55 6.32 15.42 4.95
C GLN A 55 7.59 14.76 5.46
N LEU A 56 8.23 14.00 4.56
CA LEU A 56 9.60 13.49 4.69
C LEU A 56 10.41 13.89 3.47
N VAL A 57 11.72 13.83 3.59
CA VAL A 57 12.66 13.99 2.47
C VAL A 57 13.15 12.60 2.06
N VAL A 58 13.18 12.33 0.75
CA VAL A 58 13.78 11.12 0.18
C VAL A 58 14.85 11.49 -0.82
N THR A 59 15.97 10.78 -0.77
CA THR A 59 17.07 10.95 -1.70
C THR A 59 17.38 9.63 -2.40
N ASN A 60 17.35 9.64 -3.73
CA ASN A 60 17.74 8.51 -4.55
C ASN A 60 19.19 8.72 -5.05
N PRO A 61 20.20 8.12 -4.43
CA PRO A 61 21.59 8.28 -4.85
C PRO A 61 21.99 7.37 -6.02
N THR A 62 21.06 6.53 -6.52
CA THR A 62 21.33 5.51 -7.53
C THR A 62 21.18 6.06 -8.95
N ASP A 63 21.60 5.28 -9.94
CA ASP A 63 21.55 5.62 -11.36
C ASP A 63 20.22 5.27 -12.05
N ARG A 64 19.24 4.73 -11.31
CA ARG A 64 17.92 4.37 -11.84
C ARG A 64 16.79 4.90 -10.96
N PRO A 65 15.57 5.07 -11.50
CA PRO A 65 14.42 5.47 -10.69
C PRO A 65 14.10 4.46 -9.60
N ILE A 66 13.63 4.94 -8.44
CA ILE A 66 13.18 4.09 -7.32
C ILE A 66 11.70 4.34 -7.06
N LEU A 67 10.90 3.26 -7.08
CA LEU A 67 9.49 3.31 -6.70
C LEU A 67 9.35 3.16 -5.19
N LEU A 68 8.74 4.15 -4.57
CA LEU A 68 8.15 4.07 -3.23
C LEU A 68 6.65 3.80 -3.36
N VAL A 69 6.15 2.83 -2.60
CA VAL A 69 4.78 2.33 -2.75
C VAL A 69 3.87 2.91 -1.68
N GLU A 70 2.69 3.37 -2.06
CA GLU A 70 1.65 3.81 -1.14
C GLU A 70 1.39 2.77 -0.05
N GLY A 71 1.36 3.20 1.20
CA GLY A 71 1.15 2.31 2.34
C GLY A 71 2.41 1.67 2.89
N GLU A 72 3.58 1.83 2.27
CA GLU A 72 4.84 1.48 2.94
C GLU A 72 4.93 2.19 4.28
N ALA A 73 5.31 1.43 5.30
CA ALA A 73 5.58 1.97 6.62
C ALA A 73 7.08 2.25 6.75
N PHE A 74 7.40 3.41 7.28
CA PHE A 74 8.76 3.83 7.63
C PHE A 74 8.86 3.92 9.15
N VAL A 75 9.81 3.18 9.71
CA VAL A 75 10.04 3.06 11.15
C VAL A 75 11.28 3.85 11.52
N GLY A 76 11.19 4.65 12.57
CA GLY A 76 12.28 5.50 13.02
C GLY A 76 11.89 6.96 13.11
N GLY A 77 12.84 7.85 12.82
CA GLY A 77 12.63 9.30 12.87
C GLY A 77 12.03 9.75 14.18
N GLN A 78 11.29 10.84 14.15
CA GLN A 78 10.56 11.34 15.32
C GLN A 78 9.33 10.50 15.63
N GLN A 79 8.67 9.96 14.61
CA GLN A 79 7.52 9.07 14.69
C GLN A 79 7.50 8.16 13.45
N ASN A 80 6.93 6.96 13.56
CA ASN A 80 6.72 6.11 12.41
C ASN A 80 5.77 6.76 11.40
N ARG A 81 6.02 6.56 10.11
CA ARG A 81 5.28 7.18 8.99
C ARG A 81 4.77 6.13 8.00
N THR A 82 3.77 6.52 7.24
CA THR A 82 3.35 5.82 6.02
C THR A 82 3.28 6.80 4.87
N ILE A 83 3.72 6.36 3.69
CA ILE A 83 3.63 7.17 2.48
C ILE A 83 2.17 7.28 2.00
N ASN A 84 1.77 8.49 1.60
CA ASN A 84 0.38 8.76 1.23
C ASN A 84 0.04 8.33 -0.19
N VAL A 85 0.99 8.47 -1.11
CA VAL A 85 0.84 8.17 -2.54
C VAL A 85 2.09 7.46 -3.04
N SER A 86 1.97 6.66 -4.10
CA SER A 86 3.16 6.06 -4.72
C SER A 86 3.97 7.11 -5.44
N VAL A 87 5.30 7.07 -5.27
CA VAL A 87 6.23 8.05 -5.84
C VAL A 87 7.34 7.33 -6.59
N LEU A 88 7.55 7.68 -7.86
CA LEU A 88 8.71 7.22 -8.63
C LEU A 88 9.79 8.29 -8.58
N VAL A 89 10.76 8.10 -7.69
CA VAL A 89 11.86 9.04 -7.43
C VAL A 89 12.91 8.94 -8.55
N PRO A 90 13.17 10.01 -9.32
CA PRO A 90 14.19 9.97 -10.37
C PRO A 90 15.57 9.65 -9.83
N SER A 91 16.46 9.13 -10.70
CA SER A 91 17.90 8.98 -10.42
C SER A 91 18.51 10.30 -9.95
N GLY A 92 19.31 10.25 -8.89
CA GLY A 92 20.03 11.40 -8.34
C GLY A 92 19.15 12.49 -7.71
N ALA A 93 17.83 12.29 -7.62
CA ALA A 93 16.89 13.30 -7.13
C ALA A 93 16.71 13.24 -5.62
N THR A 94 16.44 14.42 -5.03
CA THR A 94 15.92 14.58 -3.66
C THR A 94 14.54 15.20 -3.77
N LEU A 95 13.54 14.58 -3.12
CA LEU A 95 12.13 15.00 -3.16
C LEU A 95 11.53 15.07 -1.76
N GLU A 96 10.59 15.99 -1.58
CA GLU A 96 9.68 15.98 -0.44
C GLU A 96 8.47 15.08 -0.76
N ILE A 97 8.15 14.15 0.14
CA ILE A 97 7.05 13.22 -0.04
C ILE A 97 5.98 13.38 1.05
N PRO A 98 4.68 13.27 0.70
CA PRO A 98 3.60 13.36 1.67
C PRO A 98 3.46 12.05 2.44
N VAL A 99 3.39 12.17 3.76
CA VAL A 99 3.25 11.04 4.68
C VAL A 99 2.17 11.29 5.73
N SER A 100 1.78 10.23 6.43
CA SER A 100 0.92 10.28 7.61
C SER A 100 1.62 9.59 8.77
N CYS A 101 1.38 10.08 10.00
CA CYS A 101 1.92 9.45 11.20
C CYS A 101 1.19 8.14 11.49
N LEU A 102 1.95 7.10 11.82
CA LEU A 102 1.46 5.80 12.27
C LEU A 102 1.57 5.61 13.80
N GLU A 103 2.04 6.61 14.50
CA GLU A 103 2.32 6.57 15.93
C GLU A 103 1.96 7.92 16.57
N ARG A 104 1.16 7.92 17.65
CA ARG A 104 0.71 9.16 18.29
C ARG A 104 1.57 9.53 19.49
N GLY A 105 1.98 8.56 20.29
CA GLY A 105 2.54 8.77 21.62
C GLY A 105 4.05 9.02 21.68
N ARG A 106 4.80 8.82 20.60
CA ARG A 106 6.24 9.05 20.57
C ARG A 106 6.58 10.33 19.80
N TRP A 107 7.50 11.09 20.33
CA TRP A 107 8.20 12.18 19.63
C TRP A 107 9.70 12.04 19.92
N GLY A 108 10.38 11.28 19.06
CA GLY A 108 11.79 10.95 19.21
C GLY A 108 12.72 12.06 18.69
N HIS A 109 14.01 11.79 18.73
CA HIS A 109 15.07 12.68 18.21
C HIS A 109 15.78 12.06 16.97
N GLY A 110 15.33 10.92 16.47
CA GLY A 110 15.84 10.30 15.28
C GLY A 110 15.55 11.12 14.02
N ARG A 111 16.37 10.95 12.98
CA ARG A 111 16.18 11.62 11.69
C ARG A 111 15.98 10.61 10.55
N HIS A 112 16.60 9.44 10.64
CA HIS A 112 16.60 8.42 9.61
C HIS A 112 15.45 7.43 9.79
N PHE A 113 15.00 6.88 8.70
CA PHE A 113 13.97 5.86 8.67
C PHE A 113 14.46 4.60 7.99
N GLU A 114 13.91 3.48 8.44
CA GLU A 114 14.03 2.18 7.77
C GLU A 114 12.66 1.73 7.27
N HIS A 115 12.65 0.85 6.28
CA HIS A 115 11.40 0.23 5.84
C HIS A 115 10.85 -0.68 6.95
N GLY A 116 9.57 -0.57 7.23
CA GLY A 116 8.88 -1.44 8.16
C GLY A 116 8.75 -2.87 7.62
N ALA A 117 8.74 -3.85 8.51
CA ALA A 117 8.51 -5.25 8.16
C ALA A 117 7.10 -5.53 7.63
N THR A 118 6.17 -4.61 7.87
CA THR A 118 4.75 -4.72 7.52
C THR A 118 4.30 -3.42 6.86
N PHE A 119 3.49 -3.52 5.80
CA PHE A 119 2.77 -2.36 5.27
C PHE A 119 1.74 -1.87 6.29
N THR A 120 1.35 -0.63 6.15
CA THR A 120 0.21 -0.07 6.88
C THR A 120 -1.03 -0.96 6.64
N PRO A 121 -1.79 -1.34 7.68
CA PRO A 121 -2.95 -2.20 7.55
C PRO A 121 -4.00 -1.64 6.59
N ARG A 122 -4.72 -2.54 5.94
CA ARG A 122 -5.73 -2.22 4.90
C ARG A 122 -6.72 -1.13 5.34
N ARG A 123 -7.26 -1.22 6.57
CA ARG A 123 -8.21 -0.23 7.12
C ARG A 123 -7.61 1.17 7.15
N VAL A 124 -6.40 1.29 7.67
CA VAL A 124 -5.69 2.56 7.78
C VAL A 124 -5.37 3.11 6.39
N ARG A 125 -4.86 2.27 5.47
CA ARG A 125 -4.60 2.66 4.08
C ARG A 125 -5.87 3.14 3.38
N ARG A 126 -6.99 2.43 3.52
CA ARG A 126 -8.28 2.84 2.96
C ARG A 126 -8.69 4.22 3.46
N THR A 127 -8.69 4.44 4.79
CA THR A 127 -9.05 5.73 5.40
C THR A 127 -8.14 6.85 4.90
N LYS A 128 -6.84 6.59 4.83
CA LYS A 128 -5.85 7.52 4.30
C LYS A 128 -6.12 7.86 2.83
N GLN A 129 -6.32 6.86 1.96
CA GLN A 129 -6.60 7.07 0.54
C GLN A 129 -7.92 7.82 0.30
N GLU A 130 -8.96 7.55 1.07
CA GLU A 130 -10.23 8.30 0.99
C GLU A 130 -10.00 9.80 1.26
N ALA A 131 -9.21 10.11 2.28
CA ALA A 131 -8.88 11.50 2.63
C ALA A 131 -7.99 12.17 1.56
N VAL A 132 -6.97 11.46 1.06
CA VAL A 132 -6.09 11.96 -0.01
C VAL A 132 -6.89 12.21 -1.29
N ALA A 133 -7.75 11.28 -1.73
CA ALA A 133 -8.57 11.46 -2.91
C ALA A 133 -9.51 12.67 -2.79
N MET A 134 -10.05 12.92 -1.59
CA MET A 134 -10.86 14.10 -1.32
C MET A 134 -10.02 15.39 -1.38
N SER A 135 -8.84 15.40 -0.75
CA SER A 135 -7.93 16.55 -0.76
C SER A 135 -7.43 16.87 -2.17
N MET A 136 -7.17 15.85 -2.98
CA MET A 136 -6.80 16.02 -4.39
C MET A 136 -7.94 16.67 -5.19
N ALA A 137 -9.17 16.21 -5.01
CA ALA A 137 -10.32 16.73 -5.73
C ALA A 137 -10.68 18.19 -5.34
N THR A 138 -10.38 18.61 -4.12
CA THR A 138 -10.78 19.93 -3.61
C THR A 138 -9.66 20.96 -3.59
N ALA A 139 -8.42 20.54 -3.37
CA ALA A 139 -7.27 21.42 -3.15
C ALA A 139 -5.98 21.02 -3.89
N GLY A 140 -6.01 19.95 -4.69
CA GLY A 140 -4.80 19.42 -5.35
C GLY A 140 -3.73 18.93 -4.37
N SER A 141 -4.11 18.63 -3.13
CA SER A 141 -3.19 18.28 -2.05
C SER A 141 -3.17 16.78 -1.78
N ARG A 142 -2.00 16.22 -1.52
CA ARG A 142 -1.80 14.80 -1.18
C ARG A 142 -1.81 14.54 0.34
N HIS A 143 -2.25 15.50 1.11
CA HIS A 143 -2.37 15.35 2.55
C HIS A 143 -3.58 14.48 2.90
N SER A 144 -3.38 13.57 3.84
CA SER A 144 -4.46 12.82 4.46
C SER A 144 -5.11 13.62 5.60
N ASN A 145 -6.20 13.10 6.14
CA ASN A 145 -6.74 13.56 7.42
C ASN A 145 -6.07 12.78 8.56
N GLN A 146 -5.06 13.38 9.21
CA GLN A 146 -4.29 12.74 10.27
C GLN A 146 -5.17 12.27 11.45
N GLY A 147 -6.21 13.01 11.81
CA GLY A 147 -7.15 12.61 12.86
C GLY A 147 -7.92 11.33 12.49
N ALA A 148 -8.36 11.22 11.24
CA ALA A 148 -9.03 10.03 10.73
C ALA A 148 -8.07 8.82 10.65
N VAL A 149 -6.81 9.06 10.28
CA VAL A 149 -5.76 8.02 10.28
C VAL A 149 -5.56 7.49 11.70
N TRP A 150 -5.39 8.36 12.70
CA TRP A 150 -5.27 7.92 14.09
C TRP A 150 -6.49 7.18 14.60
N GLY A 151 -7.71 7.66 14.28
CA GLY A 151 -8.94 6.95 14.65
C GLY A 151 -9.00 5.54 14.04
N SER A 152 -8.52 5.35 12.82
CA SER A 152 -8.46 4.03 12.18
C SER A 152 -7.37 3.12 12.79
N ILE A 153 -6.25 3.69 13.27
CA ILE A 153 -5.22 2.96 14.02
C ILE A 153 -5.77 2.51 15.38
N ASP A 154 -6.42 3.41 16.12
CA ASP A 154 -7.04 3.07 17.41
C ASP A 154 -8.04 1.92 17.25
N GLN A 155 -8.86 1.95 16.20
CA GLN A 155 -9.82 0.89 15.91
C GLN A 155 -9.12 -0.43 15.55
N GLU A 156 -8.06 -0.40 14.75
CA GLU A 156 -7.28 -1.58 14.38
C GLU A 156 -6.64 -2.23 15.61
N LEU A 157 -5.98 -1.46 16.46
CA LEU A 157 -5.36 -1.94 17.69
C LEU A 157 -6.40 -2.52 18.67
N ALA A 158 -7.58 -1.89 18.78
CA ALA A 158 -8.68 -2.39 19.60
C ALA A 158 -9.21 -3.74 19.11
N GLU A 159 -9.41 -3.91 17.80
CA GLU A 159 -9.88 -5.18 17.22
C GLU A 159 -8.82 -6.31 17.37
N LEU A 160 -7.56 -5.96 17.32
CA LEU A 160 -6.44 -6.90 17.55
C LEU A 160 -6.18 -7.17 19.03
N ALA A 161 -6.88 -6.49 19.95
CA ALA A 161 -6.65 -6.53 21.39
C ALA A 161 -5.18 -6.26 21.78
N VAL A 162 -4.52 -5.37 21.04
CA VAL A 162 -3.15 -4.94 21.30
C VAL A 162 -3.17 -3.70 22.19
N ARG A 163 -2.44 -3.77 23.31
CA ARG A 163 -2.11 -2.59 24.11
C ARG A 163 -0.77 -2.04 23.62
N ALA A 164 -0.82 -0.85 23.05
CA ALA A 164 0.35 -0.14 22.56
C ALA A 164 0.56 1.14 23.39
N ASP A 165 1.68 1.25 24.08
CA ASP A 165 1.97 2.40 24.94
C ASP A 165 2.06 3.71 24.15
N THR A 166 2.55 3.64 22.92
CA THR A 166 2.68 4.77 21.99
C THR A 166 1.59 4.84 20.93
N GLN A 167 0.61 3.90 20.98
CA GLN A 167 -0.40 3.73 19.94
C GLN A 167 0.23 3.60 18.54
N ALA A 168 1.32 2.85 18.44
CA ALA A 168 2.00 2.56 17.20
C ALA A 168 1.39 1.34 16.51
N ILE A 169 1.07 1.47 15.22
CA ILE A 169 0.56 0.33 14.45
C ILE A 169 1.60 -0.79 14.32
N ALA A 170 2.88 -0.49 14.45
CA ALA A 170 3.94 -1.50 14.47
C ALA A 170 3.76 -2.52 15.61
N ASP A 171 3.10 -2.14 16.71
CA ASP A 171 2.79 -3.04 17.83
C ASP A 171 1.75 -4.10 17.43
N ALA A 172 1.02 -3.90 16.35
CA ALA A 172 0.11 -4.91 15.80
C ALA A 172 0.84 -6.20 15.37
N ASP A 173 2.13 -6.12 15.03
CA ASP A 173 2.95 -7.31 14.76
C ASP A 173 3.03 -8.26 15.96
N ALA A 174 2.86 -7.76 17.18
CA ALA A 174 2.75 -8.60 18.38
C ALA A 174 1.55 -9.57 18.34
N THR A 175 0.53 -9.29 17.52
CA THR A 175 -0.62 -10.17 17.30
C THR A 175 -0.19 -11.49 16.68
N PHE A 176 0.76 -11.48 15.76
CA PHE A 176 1.29 -12.69 15.12
C PHE A 176 1.98 -13.61 16.14
N ASN A 177 2.58 -13.06 17.18
CA ASN A 177 3.21 -13.87 18.25
C ASN A 177 2.17 -14.63 19.09
N ARG A 178 0.90 -14.22 19.06
CA ARG A 178 -0.20 -14.85 19.82
C ARG A 178 -1.00 -15.83 18.98
N ASP A 179 -1.13 -15.59 17.67
CA ASP A 179 -1.86 -16.44 16.73
C ASP A 179 -0.89 -17.25 15.88
N GLN A 180 -0.47 -18.41 16.40
CA GLN A 180 0.47 -19.30 15.73
C GLN A 180 -0.01 -19.78 14.35
N TYR A 181 -1.32 -19.96 14.15
CA TYR A 181 -1.87 -20.41 12.86
C TYR A 181 -1.72 -19.32 11.80
N ARG A 182 -2.04 -18.10 12.19
CA ARG A 182 -1.91 -16.94 11.29
C ARG A 182 -0.44 -16.64 11.01
N PHE A 183 0.40 -16.70 12.04
CA PHE A 183 1.84 -16.54 11.87
C PHE A 183 2.41 -17.57 10.89
N ALA A 184 2.07 -18.87 11.08
CA ALA A 184 2.53 -19.94 10.19
C ALA A 184 2.05 -19.75 8.74
N ALA A 185 0.80 -19.28 8.54
CA ALA A 185 0.26 -18.97 7.21
C ALA A 185 1.03 -17.82 6.53
N VAL A 186 1.34 -16.76 7.27
CA VAL A 186 2.12 -15.63 6.77
C VAL A 186 3.53 -16.05 6.39
N GLU A 187 4.21 -16.83 7.26
CA GLU A 187 5.56 -17.34 6.99
C GLU A 187 5.59 -18.29 5.78
N GLU A 188 4.57 -19.15 5.64
CA GLU A 188 4.43 -20.01 4.46
C GLU A 188 4.30 -19.19 3.18
N LEU A 189 3.37 -18.23 3.17
CA LEU A 189 3.12 -17.37 2.00
C LEU A 189 4.30 -16.46 1.68
N SER A 190 4.97 -15.93 2.71
CA SER A 190 6.18 -15.11 2.55
C SER A 190 7.30 -15.91 1.89
N ARG A 191 7.51 -17.16 2.31
CA ARG A 191 8.52 -18.06 1.75
C ARG A 191 8.17 -18.53 0.33
N LEU A 192 6.88 -18.75 0.05
CA LEU A 192 6.41 -19.10 -1.30
C LEU A 192 6.73 -17.99 -2.30
N GLY A 193 6.62 -16.74 -1.87
CA GLY A 193 6.77 -15.58 -2.74
C GLY A 193 5.64 -15.44 -3.75
N PRO A 194 5.72 -14.46 -4.65
CA PRO A 194 4.80 -14.35 -5.79
C PRO A 194 5.01 -15.51 -6.77
N LEU A 195 3.93 -15.96 -7.41
CA LEU A 195 4.00 -16.96 -8.47
C LEU A 195 4.74 -16.40 -9.71
N PRO A 196 5.32 -17.26 -10.57
CA PRO A 196 5.99 -16.81 -11.77
C PRO A 196 5.12 -15.87 -12.61
N GLY A 197 5.63 -14.68 -12.94
CA GLY A 197 4.91 -13.65 -13.69
C GLY A 197 3.81 -12.90 -12.92
N GLN A 198 3.55 -13.26 -11.68
CA GLN A 198 2.57 -12.57 -10.85
C GLN A 198 3.04 -11.14 -10.54
N CYS A 199 2.22 -10.16 -10.87
CA CYS A 199 2.52 -8.73 -10.63
C CYS A 199 1.58 -8.08 -9.61
N GLY A 200 0.65 -8.82 -9.02
CA GLY A 200 -0.27 -8.30 -8.01
C GLY A 200 -1.15 -9.39 -7.42
N PHE A 201 -2.12 -8.98 -6.63
CA PHE A 201 -3.13 -9.88 -6.08
C PHE A 201 -4.39 -9.12 -5.67
N VAL A 202 -5.53 -9.83 -5.70
CA VAL A 202 -6.77 -9.39 -5.07
C VAL A 202 -6.95 -10.12 -3.75
N VAL A 203 -7.32 -9.39 -2.71
CA VAL A 203 -7.55 -9.92 -1.36
C VAL A 203 -9.03 -10.06 -1.11
N ALA A 204 -9.42 -11.22 -0.55
CA ALA A 204 -10.77 -11.41 -0.05
C ALA A 204 -10.75 -11.99 1.38
N HIS A 205 -11.64 -11.50 2.22
CA HIS A 205 -11.94 -11.99 3.56
C HIS A 205 -13.24 -12.80 3.51
N GLY A 206 -13.14 -14.13 3.65
CA GLY A 206 -14.28 -15.00 3.38
C GLY A 206 -14.81 -14.76 1.97
N PRO A 207 -16.12 -14.50 1.78
CA PRO A 207 -16.73 -14.27 0.46
C PRO A 207 -16.51 -12.84 -0.08
N ARG A 208 -15.98 -11.91 0.73
CA ARG A 208 -15.91 -10.48 0.40
C ARG A 208 -14.55 -10.10 -0.16
N VAL A 209 -14.53 -9.58 -1.37
CA VAL A 209 -13.34 -8.94 -1.95
C VAL A 209 -13.14 -7.59 -1.27
N VAL A 210 -11.95 -7.35 -0.70
CA VAL A 210 -11.68 -6.18 0.16
C VAL A 210 -10.63 -5.24 -0.40
N ALA A 211 -9.65 -5.74 -1.17
CA ALA A 211 -8.58 -4.93 -1.73
C ALA A 211 -7.96 -5.57 -2.98
N ALA A 212 -7.20 -4.78 -3.75
CA ALA A 212 -6.27 -5.28 -4.74
C ALA A 212 -5.00 -4.43 -4.75
N GLU A 213 -3.87 -5.11 -4.97
CA GLU A 213 -2.54 -4.54 -5.15
C GLU A 213 -2.04 -4.95 -6.53
N LEU A 214 -1.53 -4.01 -7.30
CA LEU A 214 -1.02 -4.26 -8.64
C LEU A 214 0.25 -3.48 -8.88
N PHE A 215 1.28 -4.17 -9.30
CA PHE A 215 2.55 -3.61 -9.75
C PHE A 215 2.67 -3.79 -11.26
N GLY A 216 3.36 -2.89 -11.91
CA GLY A 216 3.52 -2.94 -13.36
C GLY A 216 4.36 -4.10 -13.88
N ALA A 217 5.10 -4.78 -13.00
CA ALA A 217 5.90 -5.95 -13.32
C ALA A 217 6.12 -6.84 -12.09
N ALA A 218 6.39 -8.12 -12.31
CA ALA A 218 6.59 -9.10 -11.24
C ALA A 218 7.76 -8.77 -10.32
N HIS A 219 8.86 -8.24 -10.86
CA HIS A 219 10.04 -7.86 -10.08
C HIS A 219 9.78 -6.67 -9.14
N LEU A 220 8.76 -5.85 -9.43
CA LEU A 220 8.35 -4.74 -8.56
C LEU A 220 7.48 -5.23 -7.39
N LEU A 221 6.73 -6.31 -7.54
CA LEU A 221 5.94 -6.90 -6.45
C LEU A 221 6.83 -7.63 -5.44
N SER A 222 7.82 -8.38 -5.93
CA SER A 222 8.61 -9.32 -5.13
C SER A 222 9.23 -8.71 -3.86
N PRO A 223 9.87 -7.51 -3.88
CA PRO A 223 10.47 -6.91 -2.69
C PRO A 223 9.45 -6.53 -1.60
N HIS A 224 8.19 -6.34 -1.97
CA HIS A 224 7.12 -5.93 -1.05
C HIS A 224 6.24 -7.09 -0.58
N TRP A 225 6.39 -8.27 -1.17
CA TRP A 225 5.50 -9.41 -0.99
C TRP A 225 5.24 -9.73 0.48
N SER A 226 6.28 -10.02 1.25
CA SER A 226 6.14 -10.42 2.64
C SER A 226 5.47 -9.34 3.50
N ALA A 227 5.87 -8.09 3.33
CA ALA A 227 5.31 -6.97 4.09
C ALA A 227 3.82 -6.72 3.75
N LEU A 228 3.44 -6.85 2.47
CA LEU A 228 2.05 -6.76 2.03
C LEU A 228 1.21 -7.91 2.59
N ILE A 229 1.69 -9.15 2.49
CA ILE A 229 0.99 -10.32 3.05
C ILE A 229 0.76 -10.13 4.54
N ARG A 230 1.79 -9.75 5.31
CA ARG A 230 1.64 -9.49 6.75
C ARG A 230 0.54 -8.47 7.02
N SER A 231 0.50 -7.35 6.29
CA SER A 231 -0.49 -6.29 6.51
C SER A 231 -1.93 -6.75 6.26
N HIS A 232 -2.16 -7.62 5.29
CA HIS A 232 -3.49 -8.16 4.99
C HIS A 232 -3.92 -9.26 5.96
N PHE A 233 -2.99 -9.93 6.63
CA PHE A 233 -3.26 -10.95 7.63
C PHE A 233 -3.40 -10.41 9.06
N LEU A 234 -3.23 -9.13 9.29
CA LEU A 234 -3.55 -8.50 10.58
C LEU A 234 -5.05 -8.57 10.88
N GLU A 235 -5.89 -8.26 9.89
CA GLU A 235 -7.34 -8.32 10.05
C GLU A 235 -7.87 -9.76 9.98
N SER A 236 -8.90 -10.07 10.78
CA SER A 236 -9.60 -11.35 10.73
C SER A 236 -10.83 -11.27 9.82
N PRO A 237 -11.08 -12.28 8.99
CA PRO A 237 -12.35 -12.40 8.28
C PRO A 237 -13.51 -12.51 9.26
N THR A 238 -14.58 -11.73 9.05
CA THR A 238 -15.79 -11.73 9.88
C THR A 238 -16.89 -12.66 9.36
N ALA A 239 -16.69 -13.26 8.18
CA ALA A 239 -17.68 -14.14 7.54
C ALA A 239 -17.00 -15.36 6.93
N GLU A 240 -17.63 -16.50 7.06
CA GLU A 240 -17.24 -17.74 6.38
C GLU A 240 -17.73 -17.74 4.92
N GLY A 241 -17.01 -18.42 4.05
CA GLY A 241 -17.36 -18.59 2.65
C GLY A 241 -16.17 -18.46 1.71
N ARG A 242 -16.43 -18.66 0.43
CA ARG A 242 -15.42 -18.58 -0.63
C ARG A 242 -15.69 -17.39 -1.55
N PRO A 243 -14.68 -16.59 -1.85
CA PRO A 243 -14.82 -15.52 -2.85
C PRO A 243 -14.85 -16.11 -4.25
N SER A 244 -15.42 -15.37 -5.21
CA SER A 244 -15.39 -15.75 -6.63
C SER A 244 -14.36 -14.94 -7.41
N ALA A 245 -13.70 -15.56 -8.38
CA ALA A 245 -12.80 -14.88 -9.30
C ALA A 245 -13.51 -13.74 -10.07
N THR A 246 -14.80 -13.94 -10.39
CA THR A 246 -15.63 -12.89 -11.01
C THR A 246 -15.75 -11.67 -10.12
N SER A 247 -15.91 -11.85 -8.79
CA SER A 247 -15.98 -10.72 -7.85
C SER A 247 -14.64 -10.02 -7.72
N ALA A 248 -13.53 -10.76 -7.76
CA ALA A 248 -12.19 -10.21 -7.74
C ALA A 248 -11.91 -9.37 -9.01
N LEU A 249 -12.20 -9.90 -10.20
CA LEU A 249 -12.08 -9.15 -11.46
C LEU A 249 -13.00 -7.91 -11.50
N LYS A 250 -14.21 -8.00 -10.93
CA LYS A 250 -15.12 -6.84 -10.85
C LYS A 250 -14.54 -5.68 -10.02
N LEU A 251 -13.75 -5.93 -8.98
CA LEU A 251 -13.09 -4.85 -8.23
C LEU A 251 -12.07 -4.15 -9.11
N VAL A 252 -11.18 -4.90 -9.76
CA VAL A 252 -10.13 -4.36 -10.65
C VAL A 252 -10.76 -3.63 -11.84
N GLY A 253 -11.74 -4.24 -12.51
CA GLY A 253 -12.42 -3.64 -13.66
C GLY A 253 -13.19 -2.35 -13.29
N ARG A 254 -13.87 -2.31 -12.13
CA ARG A 254 -14.52 -1.10 -11.64
C ARG A 254 -13.52 0.01 -11.36
N PHE A 255 -12.40 -0.31 -10.72
CA PHE A 255 -11.36 0.66 -10.47
C PHE A 255 -10.81 1.23 -11.78
N GLY A 256 -10.46 0.37 -12.75
CA GLY A 256 -9.93 0.77 -14.05
C GLY A 256 -10.91 1.61 -14.89
N SER A 257 -12.22 1.43 -14.71
CA SER A 257 -13.26 2.17 -15.44
C SER A 257 -13.83 3.37 -14.66
N SER A 258 -13.42 3.59 -13.41
CA SER A 258 -13.88 4.72 -12.61
C SER A 258 -13.27 6.02 -13.08
N GLU A 259 -14.04 7.09 -12.93
CA GLU A 259 -13.53 8.44 -13.12
C GLU A 259 -12.49 8.79 -12.07
N SER A 260 -11.35 9.33 -12.48
CA SER A 260 -10.23 9.70 -11.64
C SER A 260 -9.95 11.19 -11.62
N VAL A 261 -9.38 11.67 -10.53
CA VAL A 261 -8.69 12.96 -10.47
C VAL A 261 -7.23 12.70 -10.79
N ASP A 262 -6.78 13.24 -11.91
CA ASP A 262 -5.43 13.03 -12.41
C ASP A 262 -4.53 14.21 -12.04
N SER A 263 -3.27 13.93 -11.72
CA SER A 263 -2.27 14.94 -11.42
C SER A 263 -0.86 14.47 -11.79
N PRO A 264 0.08 15.37 -12.10
CA PRO A 264 1.48 14.98 -12.21
C PRO A 264 1.95 14.30 -10.92
N GLY A 265 2.76 13.24 -11.03
CA GLY A 265 3.42 12.62 -9.87
C GLY A 265 4.36 13.58 -9.17
N ILE A 266 4.64 13.34 -7.89
CA ILE A 266 5.66 14.10 -7.13
C ILE A 266 7.03 13.91 -7.77
N GLY A 267 7.31 12.69 -8.24
CA GLY A 267 8.45 12.36 -9.08
C GLY A 267 8.03 12.16 -10.53
N LEU A 268 8.40 11.03 -11.12
CA LEU A 268 8.02 10.67 -12.47
C LEU A 268 6.60 10.11 -12.52
N GLY A 269 5.93 10.33 -13.65
CA GLY A 269 4.63 9.72 -13.96
C GLY A 269 3.43 10.61 -13.68
N THR A 270 2.26 10.00 -13.69
CA THR A 270 0.95 10.62 -13.43
C THR A 270 0.23 9.83 -12.34
N GLU A 271 -0.23 10.52 -11.33
CA GLU A 271 -1.09 9.97 -10.28
C GLU A 271 -2.55 10.05 -10.69
N GLN A 272 -3.31 9.04 -10.32
CA GLN A 272 -4.75 8.95 -10.53
C GLN A 272 -5.41 8.57 -9.23
N HIS A 273 -6.36 9.37 -8.78
CA HIS A 273 -7.09 9.17 -7.53
C HIS A 273 -8.55 8.90 -7.81
N VAL A 274 -9.05 7.78 -7.31
CA VAL A 274 -10.45 7.35 -7.49
C VAL A 274 -11.13 7.28 -6.13
N ARG A 275 -12.31 7.88 -6.03
CA ARG A 275 -13.20 7.75 -4.88
C ARG A 275 -14.65 7.70 -5.33
N THR A 276 -15.31 6.57 -5.09
CA THR A 276 -16.71 6.35 -5.38
C THR A 276 -17.45 5.95 -4.09
N ASP A 277 -18.75 5.68 -4.18
CA ASP A 277 -19.52 5.11 -3.05
C ASP A 277 -19.11 3.68 -2.69
N ARG A 278 -18.42 2.96 -3.60
CA ARG A 278 -18.06 1.55 -3.46
C ARG A 278 -16.60 1.28 -3.22
N LEU A 279 -15.71 2.09 -3.77
CA LEU A 279 -14.27 1.89 -3.70
C LEU A 279 -13.51 3.21 -3.59
N THR A 280 -12.31 3.12 -3.05
CA THR A 280 -11.26 4.14 -3.15
C THR A 280 -9.98 3.47 -3.64
N GLY A 281 -9.19 4.19 -4.40
CA GLY A 281 -7.93 3.67 -4.91
C GLY A 281 -7.08 4.76 -5.54
N GLN A 282 -5.85 4.42 -5.78
CA GLN A 282 -4.92 5.26 -6.51
C GLN A 282 -4.07 4.43 -7.47
N SER A 283 -3.56 5.06 -8.49
CA SER A 283 -2.53 4.50 -9.35
C SER A 283 -1.45 5.53 -9.66
N LEU A 284 -0.27 5.03 -9.96
CA LEU A 284 0.82 5.76 -10.59
C LEU A 284 1.08 5.13 -11.95
N THR A 285 1.08 5.96 -12.99
CA THR A 285 1.33 5.53 -14.37
C THR A 285 2.53 6.26 -14.94
N LEU A 286 3.27 5.62 -15.83
CA LEU A 286 4.40 6.21 -16.54
C LEU A 286 4.28 5.89 -18.03
N LYS A 287 4.22 6.94 -18.88
CA LYS A 287 4.08 6.80 -20.34
C LYS A 287 2.95 5.87 -20.79
N GLY A 288 1.83 5.89 -20.06
CA GLY A 288 0.67 5.07 -20.36
C GLY A 288 0.72 3.62 -19.82
N ALA A 289 1.78 3.24 -19.12
CA ALA A 289 1.89 1.97 -18.43
C ALA A 289 1.62 2.14 -16.93
N THR A 290 0.94 1.17 -16.29
CA THR A 290 0.76 1.16 -14.85
C THR A 290 2.06 0.81 -14.15
N VAL A 291 2.51 1.65 -13.21
CA VAL A 291 3.67 1.39 -12.34
C VAL A 291 3.22 0.69 -11.06
N HIS A 292 2.21 1.27 -10.40
CA HIS A 292 1.59 0.72 -9.19
C HIS A 292 0.14 1.16 -9.10
N ALA A 293 -0.71 0.30 -8.54
CA ALA A 293 -2.08 0.63 -8.20
C ALA A 293 -2.53 -0.12 -6.95
N SER A 294 -3.25 0.56 -6.07
CA SER A 294 -3.92 -0.02 -4.91
C SER A 294 -5.37 0.42 -4.85
N VAL A 295 -6.27 -0.52 -4.56
CA VAL A 295 -7.69 -0.24 -4.45
C VAL A 295 -8.31 -0.97 -3.27
N PHE A 296 -9.20 -0.29 -2.57
CA PHE A 296 -9.92 -0.80 -1.40
C PHE A 296 -11.42 -0.71 -1.62
N ASN A 297 -12.13 -1.79 -1.32
CA ASN A 297 -13.59 -1.78 -1.25
C ASN A 297 -14.02 -1.01 -0.01
N ARG A 298 -15.03 -0.16 -0.15
CA ARG A 298 -15.55 0.70 0.95
C ARG A 298 -16.71 0.07 1.72
N ARG A 299 -17.29 -1.05 1.20
CA ARG A 299 -18.42 -1.77 1.80
C ARG A 299 -18.03 -3.15 2.30
#